data_9c0b065feb052fc1aede9c0b5e8cc68e
#
_entry.id   9c0b065feb052fc1aede9c0b5e8cc68e
#
_cell.length_a   1.000
_cell.length_b   1.000
_cell.length_c   1.000
_cell.angle_alpha   90.00
_cell.angle_beta   90.00
_cell.angle_gamma   90.00
#
_symmetry.space_group_name_H-M   'P 1'
#
loop_
_entity.id
_entity.type
_entity.pdbx_description
1 polymer ?
#
loop_
_entity_poly.entity_id
_entity_poly.type
_entity_poly.pdbx_seq_one_letter_code
_entity_poly.pdbx_strand_id
1 'polypeptide(L)'
;YSACPSCIASRAAIHTGMGQNHHGRVGYLDGVPWEYEHTLAGELGQAGYYTQCVGKMHVHPLRNYLGFHHVELHDGYLGYSRRATIPYRESQLVADDYFYWLKNELGISADVTDTGIECNSYVARPWMHEEKYHPTNWVTERSIDFLRRRDPGKPFFLMASYLRPHPPFDAPRHYFDLYRDQELRPPYVGTW
;
A
#
# COMPACT_ATOMS: atom_id res chain seq x y z
N TYR A 1 5.55 17.93 4.76
CA TYR A 1 6.82 17.51 4.15
C TYR A 1 7.16 16.11 4.62
N SER A 2 7.76 15.29 3.75
CA SER A 2 8.33 14.00 4.11
C SER A 2 9.83 14.16 4.41
N ALA A 3 10.33 13.39 5.37
CA ALA A 3 11.77 13.36 5.67
C ALA A 3 12.59 12.83 4.47
N CYS A 4 11.97 11.99 3.64
CA CYS A 4 12.53 11.52 2.38
C CYS A 4 11.39 11.30 1.37
N PRO A 5 11.48 11.80 0.14
CA PRO A 5 10.46 11.60 -0.90
C PRO A 5 10.57 10.23 -1.60
N SER A 6 10.95 9.20 -0.85
CA SER A 6 11.01 7.80 -1.29
C SER A 6 10.16 6.93 -0.38
N CYS A 7 9.30 6.08 -0.94
CA CYS A 7 8.33 5.30 -0.18
C CYS A 7 8.98 4.39 0.87
N ILE A 8 10.10 3.72 0.56
CA ILE A 8 10.80 2.84 1.50
C ILE A 8 11.34 3.64 2.69
N ALA A 9 12.10 4.70 2.44
CA ALA A 9 12.70 5.51 3.49
C ALA A 9 11.66 6.29 4.32
N SER A 10 10.63 6.85 3.65
CA SER A 10 9.52 7.52 4.34
C SER A 10 8.74 6.55 5.24
N ARG A 11 8.47 5.34 4.76
CA ARG A 11 7.78 4.32 5.56
C ARG A 11 8.64 3.81 6.72
N ALA A 12 9.96 3.68 6.54
CA ALA A 12 10.85 3.36 7.64
C ALA A 12 10.75 4.40 8.76
N ALA A 13 10.75 5.68 8.42
CA ALA A 13 10.54 6.74 9.41
C ALA A 13 9.18 6.64 10.11
N ILE A 14 8.09 6.32 9.40
CA ILE A 14 6.75 6.15 9.97
C ILE A 14 6.71 4.93 10.91
N HIS A 15 7.24 3.80 10.48
CA HIS A 15 7.16 2.55 11.26
C HIS A 15 8.09 2.53 12.47
N THR A 16 9.20 3.28 12.45
CA THR A 16 10.21 3.26 13.53
C THR A 16 10.24 4.52 14.38
N GLY A 17 9.66 5.63 13.91
CA GLY A 17 9.81 6.94 14.55
C GLY A 17 11.22 7.54 14.40
N MET A 18 12.11 6.93 13.62
CA MET A 18 13.50 7.35 13.48
C MET A 18 13.71 8.27 12.28
N GLY A 19 14.70 9.15 12.38
CA GLY A 19 15.24 9.85 11.21
C GLY A 19 16.10 8.94 10.33
N GLN A 20 16.36 9.35 9.09
CA GLN A 20 17.08 8.56 8.08
C GLN A 20 18.47 8.08 8.51
N ASN A 21 19.21 8.91 9.25
CA ASN A 21 20.53 8.61 9.79
C ASN A 21 20.50 7.49 10.85
N HIS A 22 19.34 7.21 11.46
CA HIS A 22 19.18 6.17 12.45
C HIS A 22 18.59 4.88 11.86
N HIS A 23 17.53 4.99 11.03
CA HIS A 23 16.98 3.79 10.41
C HIS A 23 17.76 3.32 9.16
N GLY A 24 18.75 4.09 8.69
CA GLY A 24 19.69 3.70 7.66
C GLY A 24 19.16 3.67 6.22
N ARG A 25 17.92 4.11 5.97
CA ARG A 25 17.30 4.10 4.63
C ARG A 25 17.21 5.52 4.09
N VAL A 26 18.09 5.84 3.16
CA VAL A 26 18.22 7.20 2.62
C VAL A 26 17.64 7.38 1.21
N GLY A 27 17.16 6.30 0.58
CA GLY A 27 16.57 6.31 -0.76
C GLY A 27 15.80 5.03 -1.06
N TYR A 28 15.51 4.81 -2.34
CA TYR A 28 14.87 3.59 -2.79
C TYR A 28 15.92 2.47 -2.91
N LEU A 29 15.83 1.49 -2.03
CA LEU A 29 16.58 0.24 -2.12
C LEU A 29 15.68 -0.88 -1.64
N ASP A 30 15.17 -1.66 -2.58
CA ASP A 30 14.30 -2.80 -2.30
C ASP A 30 15.11 -4.06 -1.93
N GLY A 31 14.45 -5.05 -1.32
CA GLY A 31 15.07 -6.34 -0.99
C GLY A 31 15.96 -6.33 0.24
N VAL A 32 16.12 -5.21 0.93
CA VAL A 32 16.89 -5.14 2.18
C VAL A 32 15.98 -5.48 3.37
N PRO A 33 16.33 -6.49 4.20
CA PRO A 33 15.53 -6.87 5.37
C PRO A 33 15.24 -5.71 6.32
N TRP A 34 14.02 -5.69 6.83
CA TRP A 34 13.58 -4.72 7.85
C TRP A 34 13.67 -5.39 9.23
N GLU A 35 14.79 -5.19 9.87
CA GLU A 35 15.12 -5.73 11.17
C GLU A 35 15.28 -4.58 12.15
N TYR A 36 14.16 -4.12 12.72
CA TYR A 36 14.11 -3.06 13.71
C TYR A 36 13.61 -3.60 15.03
N GLU A 37 14.35 -3.38 16.10
CA GLU A 37 14.00 -3.81 17.45
C GLU A 37 12.72 -3.12 17.93
N HIS A 38 12.61 -1.83 17.64
CA HIS A 38 11.47 -1.01 18.03
C HIS A 38 10.68 -0.53 16.81
N THR A 39 9.39 -0.79 16.81
CA THR A 39 8.47 -0.33 15.78
C THR A 39 7.20 0.25 16.40
N LEU A 40 6.58 1.22 15.75
CA LEU A 40 5.36 1.87 16.24
C LEU A 40 4.28 0.83 16.62
N ALA A 41 4.03 -0.14 15.75
CA ALA A 41 3.03 -1.17 16.02
C ALA A 41 3.47 -2.12 17.15
N GLY A 42 4.75 -2.48 17.22
CA GLY A 42 5.29 -3.32 18.27
C GLY A 42 5.18 -2.67 19.66
N GLU A 43 5.59 -1.41 19.78
CA GLU A 43 5.50 -0.65 21.04
C GLU A 43 4.05 -0.46 21.49
N LEU A 44 3.15 -0.14 20.57
CA LEU A 44 1.73 -0.06 20.88
C LEU A 44 1.14 -1.42 21.28
N GLY A 45 1.59 -2.52 20.65
CA GLY A 45 1.21 -3.88 21.02
C GLY A 45 1.63 -4.22 22.46
N GLN A 46 2.86 -3.88 22.84
CA GLN A 46 3.36 -4.05 24.21
C GLN A 46 2.59 -3.19 25.23
N ALA A 47 2.11 -2.02 24.80
CA ALA A 47 1.25 -1.16 25.63
C ALA A 47 -0.21 -1.63 25.70
N GLY A 48 -0.55 -2.81 25.14
CA GLY A 48 -1.88 -3.42 25.24
C GLY A 48 -2.84 -3.06 24.10
N TYR A 49 -2.39 -2.38 23.07
CA TYR A 49 -3.19 -2.11 21.89
C TYR A 49 -3.27 -3.33 20.96
N TYR A 50 -4.42 -3.57 20.37
CA TYR A 50 -4.49 -4.42 19.19
C TYR A 50 -4.07 -3.60 17.97
N THR A 51 -3.10 -4.08 17.21
CA THR A 51 -2.52 -3.33 16.09
C THR A 51 -2.78 -4.02 14.76
N GLN A 52 -3.40 -3.30 13.81
CA GLN A 52 -3.70 -3.80 12.48
C GLN A 52 -3.24 -2.84 11.39
N CYS A 53 -2.70 -3.39 10.31
CA CYS A 53 -2.45 -2.67 9.08
C CYS A 53 -3.37 -3.21 7.98
N VAL A 54 -3.95 -2.31 7.19
CA VAL A 54 -4.68 -2.63 5.96
C VAL A 54 -4.07 -1.83 4.81
N GLY A 55 -3.61 -2.51 3.78
CA GLY A 55 -3.04 -1.90 2.60
C GLY A 55 -1.51 -1.95 2.53
N LYS A 56 -0.89 -0.86 2.09
CA LYS A 56 0.53 -0.83 1.74
C LYS A 56 1.46 -0.79 2.95
N MET A 57 2.40 -1.71 3.01
CA MET A 57 3.52 -1.68 3.96
C MET A 57 4.86 -1.37 3.31
N HIS A 58 5.14 -1.95 2.15
CA HIS A 58 6.38 -1.81 1.39
C HIS A 58 7.64 -2.25 2.17
N VAL A 59 7.51 -3.34 2.89
CA VAL A 59 8.58 -3.92 3.73
C VAL A 59 9.23 -5.13 3.06
N HIS A 60 10.42 -5.47 3.50
CA HIS A 60 11.09 -6.72 3.11
C HIS A 60 11.54 -7.50 4.39
N PRO A 61 11.42 -8.84 4.43
CA PRO A 61 10.72 -9.67 3.47
C PRO A 61 9.22 -9.36 3.39
N LEU A 62 8.63 -9.69 2.26
CA LEU A 62 7.20 -9.52 2.07
C LEU A 62 6.42 -10.23 3.18
N ARG A 63 5.36 -9.59 3.72
CA ARG A 63 4.60 -10.02 4.90
C ARG A 63 5.38 -10.00 6.22
N ASN A 64 6.49 -9.29 6.31
CA ASN A 64 7.02 -8.91 7.61
C ASN A 64 6.02 -7.96 8.30
N TYR A 65 5.52 -8.34 9.45
CA TYR A 65 4.45 -7.60 10.14
C TYR A 65 4.92 -6.38 10.91
N LEU A 66 6.22 -6.21 11.11
CA LEU A 66 6.81 -5.09 11.87
C LEU A 66 6.10 -4.82 13.20
N GLY A 67 5.71 -5.87 13.92
CA GLY A 67 5.04 -5.77 15.22
C GLY A 67 3.52 -5.58 15.14
N PHE A 68 2.90 -5.49 13.96
CA PHE A 68 1.44 -5.58 13.86
C PHE A 68 0.94 -6.97 14.26
N HIS A 69 -0.18 -7.03 14.96
CA HIS A 69 -0.85 -8.29 15.25
C HIS A 69 -1.46 -8.92 13.99
N HIS A 70 -1.97 -8.08 13.08
CA HIS A 70 -2.55 -8.54 11.82
C HIS A 70 -2.27 -7.55 10.69
N VAL A 71 -2.11 -8.09 9.48
CA VAL A 71 -1.89 -7.32 8.26
C VAL A 71 -2.74 -7.91 7.13
N GLU A 72 -3.60 -7.09 6.58
CA GLU A 72 -4.25 -7.31 5.29
C GLU A 72 -3.48 -6.52 4.23
N LEU A 73 -2.59 -7.20 3.49
CA LEU A 73 -1.58 -6.57 2.66
C LEU A 73 -2.08 -6.23 1.27
N HIS A 74 -1.78 -5.01 0.81
CA HIS A 74 -1.81 -4.62 -0.58
C HIS A 74 -0.61 -3.74 -0.90
N ASP A 75 0.51 -4.35 -1.28
CA ASP A 75 1.72 -3.64 -1.69
C ASP A 75 1.69 -3.24 -3.18
N GLY A 76 0.62 -3.59 -3.85
CA GLY A 76 0.43 -3.32 -5.26
C GLY A 76 1.40 -4.07 -6.13
N TYR A 77 1.65 -3.52 -7.30
CA TYR A 77 2.40 -4.10 -8.38
C TYR A 77 3.84 -4.53 -8.00
N LEU A 78 4.46 -3.85 -7.04
CA LEU A 78 5.85 -4.11 -6.67
C LEU A 78 6.03 -5.27 -5.67
N GLY A 79 4.96 -5.74 -5.04
CA GLY A 79 5.05 -6.76 -3.99
C GLY A 79 5.65 -8.07 -4.45
N TYR A 80 5.38 -8.51 -5.65
CA TYR A 80 5.80 -9.80 -6.18
C TYR A 80 7.13 -9.80 -6.93
N SER A 81 7.61 -8.67 -7.42
CA SER A 81 8.96 -8.57 -7.98
C SER A 81 10.05 -8.94 -6.97
N ARG A 82 9.70 -8.94 -5.69
CA ARG A 82 10.57 -9.30 -4.57
C ARG A 82 10.64 -10.79 -4.28
N ARG A 83 9.81 -11.61 -4.93
CA ARG A 83 9.81 -13.07 -4.81
C ARG A 83 10.16 -13.73 -6.14
N ALA A 84 11.39 -13.52 -6.62
CA ALA A 84 11.88 -14.05 -7.89
C ALA A 84 11.83 -15.59 -8.00
N THR A 85 11.67 -16.31 -6.88
CA THR A 85 11.60 -17.76 -6.83
C THR A 85 10.20 -18.35 -7.04
N ILE A 86 9.16 -17.50 -7.03
CA ILE A 86 7.77 -17.94 -7.20
C ILE A 86 7.22 -17.32 -8.50
N PRO A 87 6.56 -18.09 -9.38
CA PRO A 87 5.93 -17.55 -10.56
C PRO A 87 4.98 -16.39 -10.24
N TYR A 88 4.94 -15.38 -11.09
CA TYR A 88 4.19 -14.14 -10.91
C TYR A 88 2.74 -14.35 -10.42
N ARG A 89 1.99 -15.21 -11.10
CA ARG A 89 0.59 -15.47 -10.76
C ARG A 89 0.41 -16.13 -9.40
N GLU A 90 1.29 -17.02 -9.03
CA GLU A 90 1.26 -17.69 -7.72
C GLU A 90 1.65 -16.72 -6.61
N SER A 91 2.63 -15.86 -6.86
CA SER A 91 3.07 -14.88 -5.87
C SER A 91 1.97 -13.87 -5.52
N GLN A 92 1.13 -13.48 -6.47
CA GLN A 92 -0.02 -12.63 -6.20
C GLN A 92 -1.00 -13.26 -5.20
N LEU A 93 -1.24 -14.56 -5.32
CA LEU A 93 -2.20 -15.28 -4.47
C LEU A 93 -1.72 -15.48 -3.02
N VAL A 94 -0.42 -15.50 -2.79
CA VAL A 94 0.16 -15.76 -1.45
C VAL A 94 0.78 -14.53 -0.81
N ALA A 95 1.07 -13.53 -1.62
CA ALA A 95 1.83 -12.36 -1.18
C ALA A 95 0.97 -11.16 -0.82
N ASP A 96 -0.20 -11.04 -1.45
CA ASP A 96 -1.02 -9.82 -1.40
C ASP A 96 -2.49 -10.21 -1.24
N ASP A 97 -3.11 -9.75 -0.16
CA ASP A 97 -4.48 -10.14 0.19
C ASP A 97 -5.53 -9.50 -0.73
N TYR A 98 -5.24 -8.30 -1.25
CA TYR A 98 -6.12 -7.66 -2.23
C TYR A 98 -6.14 -8.43 -3.56
N PHE A 99 -4.99 -8.85 -4.08
CA PHE A 99 -4.96 -9.64 -5.32
C PHE A 99 -5.65 -10.98 -5.16
N TYR A 100 -5.47 -11.64 -4.02
CA TYR A 100 -6.18 -12.86 -3.71
C TYR A 100 -7.69 -12.63 -3.75
N TRP A 101 -8.17 -11.59 -3.07
CA TRP A 101 -9.59 -11.22 -3.07
C TRP A 101 -10.09 -10.85 -4.47
N LEU A 102 -9.39 -9.96 -5.20
CA LEU A 102 -9.78 -9.52 -6.54
C LEU A 102 -9.95 -10.70 -7.51
N LYS A 103 -9.03 -11.66 -7.45
CA LYS A 103 -9.07 -12.85 -8.30
C LYS A 103 -10.22 -13.82 -7.93
N ASN A 104 -10.60 -13.88 -6.69
CA ASN A 104 -11.77 -14.64 -6.27
C ASN A 104 -13.09 -14.00 -6.73
N GLU A 105 -13.15 -12.66 -6.74
CA GLU A 105 -14.34 -11.92 -7.17
C GLU A 105 -14.51 -11.85 -8.70
N LEU A 106 -13.43 -11.59 -9.43
CA LEU A 106 -13.45 -11.31 -10.87
C LEU A 106 -12.85 -12.43 -11.73
N GLY A 107 -12.24 -13.42 -11.12
CA GLY A 107 -11.57 -14.54 -11.80
C GLY A 107 -10.05 -14.40 -11.81
N ILE A 108 -9.38 -15.51 -12.02
CA ILE A 108 -7.91 -15.68 -11.86
C ILE A 108 -7.08 -14.75 -12.77
N SER A 109 -7.65 -14.28 -13.86
CA SER A 109 -6.99 -13.36 -14.79
C SER A 109 -7.02 -11.89 -14.36
N ALA A 110 -7.89 -11.53 -13.41
CA ALA A 110 -8.03 -10.12 -12.98
C ALA A 110 -6.72 -9.58 -12.38
N ASP A 111 -6.35 -8.37 -12.78
CA ASP A 111 -5.13 -7.68 -12.35
C ASP A 111 -5.34 -6.17 -12.29
N VAL A 112 -4.56 -5.46 -11.49
CA VAL A 112 -4.55 -3.99 -11.45
C VAL A 112 -4.00 -3.37 -12.73
N THR A 113 -3.37 -4.16 -13.59
CA THR A 113 -2.86 -3.76 -14.90
C THR A 113 -3.89 -3.95 -16.03
N ASP A 114 -5.11 -4.40 -15.74
CA ASP A 114 -6.17 -4.61 -16.73
C ASP A 114 -6.54 -3.32 -17.49
N THR A 115 -6.27 -2.16 -16.91
CA THR A 115 -6.35 -0.86 -17.59
C THR A 115 -5.38 -0.71 -18.78
N GLY A 116 -4.41 -1.61 -18.92
CA GLY A 116 -3.34 -1.57 -19.91
C GLY A 116 -2.25 -0.53 -19.61
N ILE A 117 -2.14 -0.08 -18.36
CA ILE A 117 -1.07 0.82 -17.91
C ILE A 117 -0.24 0.18 -16.81
N GLU A 118 1.07 0.33 -16.93
CA GLU A 118 2.03 -0.19 -15.96
C GLU A 118 2.21 0.72 -14.74
N CYS A 119 2.79 0.19 -13.69
CA CYS A 119 2.96 0.87 -12.41
C CYS A 119 3.83 2.15 -12.45
N ASN A 120 4.60 2.36 -13.49
CA ASN A 120 5.41 3.57 -13.69
C ASN A 120 4.98 4.38 -14.91
N SER A 121 3.80 4.09 -15.46
CA SER A 121 3.24 4.86 -16.58
C SER A 121 2.85 6.27 -16.15
N TYR A 122 3.16 7.25 -17.00
CA TYR A 122 2.68 8.63 -16.88
C TYR A 122 1.33 8.87 -17.56
N VAL A 123 0.77 7.84 -18.19
CA VAL A 123 -0.55 7.90 -18.81
C VAL A 123 -1.60 7.60 -17.75
N ALA A 124 -2.70 8.35 -17.76
CA ALA A 124 -3.86 8.09 -16.92
C ALA A 124 -4.99 7.47 -17.75
N ARG A 125 -5.66 6.48 -17.18
CA ARG A 125 -6.86 5.84 -17.75
C ARG A 125 -7.86 5.55 -16.63
N PRO A 126 -9.16 5.61 -16.89
CA PRO A 126 -10.12 5.24 -15.87
C PRO A 126 -10.00 3.75 -15.51
N TRP A 127 -10.24 3.47 -14.24
CA TRP A 127 -10.39 2.09 -13.73
C TRP A 127 -11.45 1.34 -14.54
N MET A 128 -11.15 0.11 -14.95
CA MET A 128 -11.99 -0.60 -15.91
C MET A 128 -13.03 -1.54 -15.28
N HIS A 129 -12.86 -1.89 -14.02
CA HIS A 129 -13.84 -2.68 -13.28
C HIS A 129 -14.82 -1.76 -12.52
N GLU A 130 -15.83 -2.33 -11.87
CA GLU A 130 -16.67 -1.59 -10.93
C GLU A 130 -15.83 -0.95 -9.82
N GLU A 131 -16.21 0.23 -9.38
CA GLU A 131 -15.47 1.01 -8.38
C GLU A 131 -15.22 0.25 -7.08
N LYS A 132 -16.16 -0.61 -6.66
CA LYS A 132 -16.01 -1.44 -5.45
C LYS A 132 -14.76 -2.33 -5.47
N TYR A 133 -14.25 -2.67 -6.67
CA TYR A 133 -13.03 -3.46 -6.84
C TYR A 133 -11.76 -2.62 -6.86
N HIS A 134 -11.87 -1.30 -6.83
CA HIS A 134 -10.70 -0.43 -6.80
C HIS A 134 -9.93 -0.60 -5.50
N PRO A 135 -8.57 -0.65 -5.52
CA PRO A 135 -7.78 -0.90 -4.31
C PRO A 135 -8.04 0.10 -3.17
N THR A 136 -8.37 1.35 -3.48
CA THR A 136 -8.75 2.35 -2.46
C THR A 136 -10.03 1.94 -1.72
N ASN A 137 -11.03 1.45 -2.44
CA ASN A 137 -12.28 0.99 -1.83
C ASN A 137 -12.05 -0.27 -0.99
N TRP A 138 -11.23 -1.20 -1.48
CA TRP A 138 -10.89 -2.39 -0.71
C TRP A 138 -10.21 -2.05 0.63
N VAL A 139 -9.20 -1.16 0.65
CA VAL A 139 -8.57 -0.72 1.90
C VAL A 139 -9.59 -0.08 2.84
N THR A 140 -10.50 0.73 2.31
CA THR A 140 -11.56 1.37 3.09
C THR A 140 -12.50 0.34 3.70
N GLU A 141 -13.01 -0.60 2.90
CA GLU A 141 -13.95 -1.63 3.36
C GLU A 141 -13.32 -2.57 4.38
N ARG A 142 -12.08 -3.00 4.17
CA ARG A 142 -11.35 -3.82 5.16
C ARG A 142 -11.12 -3.07 6.47
N SER A 143 -10.80 -1.78 6.38
CA SER A 143 -10.63 -0.93 7.57
C SER A 143 -11.94 -0.76 8.35
N ILE A 144 -13.05 -0.54 7.65
CA ILE A 144 -14.39 -0.44 8.26
C ILE A 144 -14.80 -1.79 8.86
N ASP A 145 -14.53 -2.89 8.18
CA ASP A 145 -14.85 -4.23 8.69
C ASP A 145 -14.09 -4.52 10.00
N PHE A 146 -12.81 -4.20 10.05
CA PHE A 146 -12.05 -4.25 11.29
C PHE A 146 -12.70 -3.43 12.40
N LEU A 147 -13.03 -2.17 12.14
CA LEU A 147 -13.65 -1.27 13.14
C LEU A 147 -14.97 -1.82 13.69
N ARG A 148 -15.76 -2.49 12.85
CA ARG A 148 -17.04 -3.11 13.22
C ARG A 148 -16.88 -4.39 14.05
N ARG A 149 -15.81 -5.17 13.80
CA ARG A 149 -15.62 -6.51 14.37
C ARG A 149 -14.57 -6.59 15.46
N ARG A 150 -13.81 -5.51 15.68
CA ARG A 150 -12.75 -5.47 16.69
C ARG A 150 -13.32 -5.74 18.10
N ASP A 151 -12.47 -6.23 18.99
CA ASP A 151 -12.79 -6.30 20.42
C ASP A 151 -13.06 -4.89 20.98
N PRO A 152 -14.28 -4.58 21.45
CA PRO A 152 -14.60 -3.27 21.98
C PRO A 152 -13.90 -2.98 23.33
N GLY A 153 -13.45 -4.02 24.03
CA GLY A 153 -12.76 -3.91 25.32
C GLY A 153 -11.28 -3.57 25.21
N LYS A 154 -10.72 -3.55 23.99
CA LYS A 154 -9.28 -3.24 23.78
C LYS A 154 -9.08 -1.95 23.00
N PRO A 155 -8.12 -1.11 23.41
CA PRO A 155 -7.65 -0.03 22.56
C PRO A 155 -7.04 -0.61 21.28
N PHE A 156 -7.10 0.13 20.19
CA PHE A 156 -6.56 -0.32 18.91
C PHE A 156 -5.73 0.75 18.21
N PHE A 157 -4.83 0.29 17.37
CA PHE A 157 -4.13 1.08 16.37
C PHE A 157 -4.41 0.49 15.00
N LEU A 158 -5.05 1.25 14.13
CA LEU A 158 -5.31 0.89 12.75
C LEU A 158 -4.50 1.79 11.81
N MET A 159 -3.65 1.19 11.00
CA MET A 159 -2.97 1.85 9.88
C MET A 159 -3.71 1.52 8.58
N ALA A 160 -4.62 2.39 8.15
CA ALA A 160 -5.23 2.31 6.82
C ALA A 160 -4.29 2.96 5.80
N SER A 161 -3.57 2.14 5.05
CA SER A 161 -2.47 2.56 4.20
C SER A 161 -2.80 2.43 2.71
N TYR A 162 -3.22 3.51 2.12
CA TYR A 162 -3.63 3.55 0.71
C TYR A 162 -2.45 3.51 -0.24
N LEU A 163 -2.56 2.71 -1.31
CA LEU A 163 -1.56 2.66 -2.37
C LEU A 163 -1.69 3.85 -3.31
N ARG A 164 -2.91 4.21 -3.70
CA ARG A 164 -3.17 5.35 -4.58
C ARG A 164 -2.99 6.68 -3.83
N PRO A 165 -2.50 7.72 -4.50
CA PRO A 165 -2.35 7.95 -5.94
C PRO A 165 -1.01 7.49 -6.57
N HIS A 166 -0.34 6.47 -6.03
CA HIS A 166 0.81 5.86 -6.72
C HIS A 166 0.38 5.29 -8.09
N PRO A 167 1.19 5.40 -9.16
CA PRO A 167 0.87 4.74 -10.43
C PRO A 167 0.53 3.25 -10.28
N PRO A 168 -0.29 2.69 -11.19
CA PRO A 168 -0.91 3.32 -12.35
C PRO A 168 -1.95 4.39 -11.97
N PHE A 169 -2.10 5.43 -12.82
CA PHE A 169 -3.07 6.49 -12.59
C PHE A 169 -4.44 6.06 -13.16
N ASP A 170 -5.18 5.32 -12.36
CA ASP A 170 -6.36 4.56 -12.74
C ASP A 170 -7.59 4.85 -11.86
N ALA A 171 -7.82 6.11 -11.56
CA ALA A 171 -8.97 6.52 -10.76
C ALA A 171 -10.30 6.00 -11.36
N PRO A 172 -11.33 5.69 -10.53
CA PRO A 172 -12.65 5.38 -11.02
C PRO A 172 -13.16 6.45 -11.98
N ARG A 173 -13.94 6.03 -13.01
CA ARG A 173 -14.29 6.87 -14.15
C ARG A 173 -14.84 8.24 -13.77
N HIS A 174 -15.75 8.33 -12.81
CA HIS A 174 -16.36 9.61 -12.46
C HIS A 174 -15.35 10.60 -11.85
N TYR A 175 -14.36 10.15 -11.08
CA TYR A 175 -13.27 11.01 -10.60
C TYR A 175 -12.31 11.39 -11.73
N PHE A 176 -12.03 10.46 -12.64
CA PHE A 176 -11.21 10.73 -13.81
C PHE A 176 -11.85 11.80 -14.70
N ASP A 177 -13.16 11.68 -14.96
CA ASP A 177 -13.91 12.58 -15.82
C ASP A 177 -14.05 14.00 -15.22
N LEU A 178 -13.95 14.17 -13.89
CA LEU A 178 -13.95 15.49 -13.25
C LEU A 178 -12.84 16.42 -13.73
N TYR A 179 -11.71 15.87 -14.13
CA TYR A 179 -10.52 16.66 -14.49
C TYR A 179 -10.12 16.53 -15.96
N ARG A 180 -10.71 15.61 -16.70
CA ARG A 180 -10.29 15.28 -18.07
C ARG A 180 -10.31 16.47 -19.01
N ASP A 181 -11.35 17.28 -18.93
CA ASP A 181 -11.59 18.39 -19.86
C ASP A 181 -11.46 19.76 -19.16
N GLN A 182 -10.83 19.80 -17.98
CA GLN A 182 -10.62 21.04 -17.24
C GLN A 182 -9.26 21.66 -17.55
N GLU A 183 -9.22 22.97 -17.68
CA GLU A 183 -7.99 23.72 -17.66
C GLU A 183 -7.41 23.74 -16.23
N LEU A 184 -6.31 23.02 -16.05
CA LEU A 184 -5.65 22.91 -14.75
C LEU A 184 -4.59 24.00 -14.58
N ARG A 185 -4.36 24.42 -13.33
CA ARG A 185 -3.25 25.32 -13.03
C ARG A 185 -1.95 24.65 -13.51
N PRO A 186 -1.09 25.37 -14.24
CA PRO A 186 0.21 24.85 -14.64
C PRO A 186 1.05 24.50 -13.40
N PRO A 187 1.87 23.43 -13.48
CA PRO A 187 2.78 23.09 -12.39
C PRO A 187 3.76 24.24 -12.14
N TYR A 188 4.14 24.39 -10.88
CA TYR A 188 5.23 25.31 -10.54
C TYR A 188 6.54 24.74 -11.11
N VAL A 189 7.21 25.52 -11.92
CA VAL A 189 8.54 25.18 -12.46
C VAL A 189 9.56 26.02 -11.72
N GLY A 190 10.49 25.36 -11.03
CA GLY A 190 11.57 26.04 -10.34
C GLY A 190 12.66 26.54 -11.29
N THR A 191 13.57 27.30 -10.74
CA THR A 191 14.70 27.88 -11.49
C THR A 191 16.00 27.09 -11.33
N TRP A 192 15.96 25.92 -10.72
CA TRP A 192 17.09 24.99 -10.55
C TRP A 192 17.29 24.09 -11.77
#